data_959cd6600846a6a8b07aeec4708b9cba
#
_entry.id   959cd6600846a6a8b07aeec4708b9cba
#
_cell.length_a   1.000
_cell.length_b   1.000
_cell.length_c   1.000
_cell.angle_alpha   90.00
_cell.angle_beta   90.00
_cell.angle_gamma   90.00
#
_symmetry.space_group_name_H-M   'P 1'
#
loop_
_entity.id
_entity.type
_entity.pdbx_description
1 polymer ?
#
loop_
_entity_poly.entity_id
_entity_poly.type
_entity_poly.pdbx_seq_one_letter_code
_entity_poly.pdbx_strand_id
1 'polypeptide(L)' 'MSNFRGYEIEISFSKTDRDVWDILLIKGERSHFMTFNVARTLSSVEYDVYAKIDQLIEEEKKQ' A
#
# COMPACT_ATOMS: atom_id res chain seq x y z
N MET A 1 3.91 -11.06 -3.83
CA MET A 1 3.60 -9.82 -4.57
C MET A 1 2.23 -9.91 -5.20
N SER A 2 1.48 -8.84 -5.16
CA SER A 2 0.16 -8.80 -5.78
C SER A 2 0.03 -7.52 -6.60
N ASN A 3 -0.98 -7.50 -7.46
CA ASN A 3 -1.25 -6.36 -8.33
C ASN A 3 -2.70 -5.94 -8.17
N PHE A 4 -2.96 -4.66 -8.24
CA PHE A 4 -4.30 -4.13 -8.19
C PHE A 4 -4.38 -2.88 -9.05
N ARG A 5 -5.17 -2.94 -10.10
CA ARG A 5 -5.43 -1.81 -11.02
C ARG A 5 -4.15 -1.16 -11.55
N GLY A 6 -3.14 -1.97 -11.86
CA GLY A 6 -1.88 -1.52 -12.41
C GLY A 6 -0.80 -1.21 -11.39
N TYR A 7 -1.11 -1.28 -10.11
CA TYR A 7 -0.11 -1.09 -9.07
C TYR A 7 0.41 -2.43 -8.58
N GLU A 8 1.71 -2.53 -8.42
CA GLU A 8 2.34 -3.63 -7.71
C GLU A 8 2.31 -3.32 -6.23
N ILE A 9 1.93 -4.29 -5.43
CA ILE A 9 1.82 -4.13 -3.98
C ILE A 9 2.83 -5.04 -3.31
N GLU A 10 3.75 -4.46 -2.56
CA GLU A 10 4.70 -5.21 -1.75
C GLU A 10 4.37 -4.95 -0.28
N ILE A 11 4.07 -6.01 0.45
CA ILE A 11 3.74 -5.94 1.86
C ILE A 11 4.79 -6.72 2.63
N SER A 12 5.41 -6.08 3.60
CA SER A 12 6.37 -6.73 4.46
C SER A 12 6.12 -6.33 5.91
N PHE A 13 6.50 -7.23 6.81
CA PHE A 13 6.39 -6.99 8.23
C PHE A 13 7.75 -6.60 8.77
N SER A 14 7.84 -5.43 9.36
CA SER A 14 9.08 -4.96 9.94
C SER A 14 9.08 -5.20 11.45
N LYS A 15 10.11 -5.92 11.92
CA LYS A 15 10.30 -6.16 13.36
C LYS A 15 11.35 -5.23 13.95
N THR A 16 11.53 -4.07 13.35
CA THR A 16 12.42 -3.08 13.94
C THR A 16 11.69 -2.41 15.11
N ASP A 17 12.12 -1.26 15.53
CA ASP A 17 11.66 -0.62 16.77
C ASP A 17 10.16 -0.42 16.88
N ARG A 18 9.39 -0.66 15.82
CA ARG A 18 7.97 -0.29 15.79
C ARG A 18 6.99 -1.36 15.43
N ASP A 19 7.33 -2.54 15.08
CA ASP A 19 6.36 -3.56 14.64
C ASP A 19 5.29 -2.95 13.75
N VAL A 20 5.61 -2.67 12.51
CA VAL A 20 4.68 -2.08 11.56
C VAL A 20 4.63 -2.91 10.27
N TRP A 21 3.52 -2.77 9.55
CA TRP A 21 3.41 -3.25 8.19
C TRP A 21 3.99 -2.19 7.26
N ASP A 22 4.96 -2.59 6.45
CA ASP A 22 5.55 -1.71 5.43
C ASP A 22 4.92 -2.04 4.09
N ILE A 23 4.30 -1.05 3.45
CA ILE A 23 3.60 -1.23 2.18
C ILE A 23 4.25 -0.36 1.13
N LEU A 24 4.63 -0.96 0.02
CA LEU A 24 5.18 -0.22 -1.12
C LEU A 24 4.30 -0.45 -2.33
N LEU A 25 3.82 0.63 -2.92
CA LEU A 25 3.00 0.61 -4.13
C LEU A 25 3.82 1.15 -5.29
N ILE A 26 3.93 0.38 -6.36
CA ILE A 26 4.76 0.75 -7.51
C ILE A 26 3.93 0.73 -8.78
N LYS A 27 4.00 1.82 -9.54
CA LYS A 27 3.39 1.90 -10.87
C LYS A 27 4.33 2.65 -11.80
N GLY A 28 5.05 1.92 -12.65
CA GLY A 28 6.06 2.51 -13.53
C GLY A 28 7.17 3.16 -12.72
N GLU A 29 7.35 4.45 -12.90
CA GLU A 29 8.36 5.20 -12.17
C GLU A 29 7.86 5.77 -10.85
N ARG A 30 6.57 5.60 -10.58
CA ARG A 30 5.95 6.14 -9.36
C ARG A 30 6.00 5.10 -8.25
N SER A 31 6.27 5.55 -7.04
CA SER A 31 6.22 4.68 -5.88
C SER A 31 5.62 5.44 -4.70
N HIS A 32 4.88 4.73 -3.87
CA HIS A 32 4.27 5.29 -2.66
C HIS A 32 4.53 4.35 -1.51
N PHE A 33 5.01 4.88 -0.42
CA PHE A 33 5.33 4.10 0.76
C PHE A 33 4.36 4.44 1.89
N MET A 34 3.83 3.39 2.54
CA MET A 34 2.90 3.56 3.65
C MET A 34 3.25 2.60 4.77
N THR A 35 2.90 2.96 5.99
CA THR A 35 3.07 2.07 7.13
C THR A 35 1.76 1.98 7.90
N PHE A 36 1.53 0.81 8.51
CA PHE A 36 0.35 0.57 9.34
C PHE A 36 0.77 -0.11 10.63
N ASN A 37 0.05 0.16 11.71
CA ASN A 37 0.34 -0.45 12.99
C ASN A 37 0.12 -1.97 12.93
N VAL A 38 0.97 -2.72 13.60
CA VAL A 38 0.90 -4.18 13.60
C VAL A 38 -0.39 -4.71 14.24
N ALA A 39 -1.05 -3.91 15.06
CA ALA A 39 -2.32 -4.31 15.65
C ALA A 39 -3.41 -4.52 14.61
N ARG A 40 -3.23 -4.02 13.41
CA ARG A 40 -4.17 -4.22 12.31
C ARG A 40 -3.95 -5.58 11.67
N THR A 41 -5.04 -6.23 11.27
CA THR A 41 -4.93 -7.50 10.55
C THR A 41 -4.47 -7.24 9.12
N LEU A 42 -3.90 -8.27 8.49
CA LEU A 42 -3.49 -8.17 7.10
C LEU A 42 -4.68 -7.81 6.20
N SER A 43 -5.85 -8.40 6.43
CA SER A 43 -7.03 -8.10 5.64
C SER A 43 -7.45 -6.64 5.75
N SER A 44 -7.35 -6.07 6.94
CA SER A 44 -7.67 -4.67 7.17
C SER A 44 -6.68 -3.76 6.44
N VAL A 45 -5.39 -4.12 6.48
CA VAL A 45 -4.36 -3.37 5.79
C VAL A 45 -4.57 -3.43 4.27
N GLU A 46 -4.88 -4.61 3.74
CA GLU A 46 -5.14 -4.75 2.31
C GLU A 46 -6.30 -3.88 1.86
N TYR A 47 -7.36 -3.83 2.65
CA TYR A 47 -8.52 -3.02 2.33
C TYR A 47 -8.11 -1.54 2.20
N ASP A 48 -7.33 -1.05 3.15
CA ASP A 48 -6.87 0.34 3.12
C ASP A 48 -5.92 0.60 1.96
N VAL A 49 -5.09 -0.39 1.61
CA VAL A 49 -4.19 -0.28 0.47
C VAL A 49 -5.00 -0.14 -0.83
N TYR A 50 -6.02 -0.95 -1.00
CA TYR A 50 -6.87 -0.88 -2.19
C TYR A 50 -7.59 0.47 -2.27
N ALA A 51 -8.08 0.95 -1.14
CA ALA A 51 -8.73 2.26 -1.09
C ALA A 51 -7.76 3.38 -1.47
N LYS A 52 -6.51 3.28 -1.01
CA LYS A 52 -5.49 4.26 -1.36
C LYS A 52 -5.19 4.24 -2.86
N ILE A 53 -5.10 3.06 -3.44
CA ILE A 53 -4.86 2.93 -4.88
C ILE A 53 -6.01 3.56 -5.67
N ASP A 54 -7.24 3.31 -5.27
CA ASP A 54 -8.40 3.92 -5.93
C ASP A 54 -8.33 5.44 -5.85
N GLN A 55 -7.93 5.97 -4.71
CA GLN A 55 -7.76 7.41 -4.54
C GLN A 55 -6.69 7.96 -5.47
N LEU A 56 -5.56 7.27 -5.57
CA LEU A 56 -4.47 7.69 -6.45
C LEU A 56 -4.91 7.71 -7.91
N ILE A 57 -5.68 6.71 -8.33
CA ILE A 57 -6.18 6.65 -9.70
C ILE A 57 -7.13 7.82 -9.98
N GLU A 58 -8.01 8.14 -9.04
CA GLU A 58 -8.90 9.28 -9.20
C GLU A 58 -8.12 10.58 -9.32
N GLU A 59 -7.06 10.75 -8.53
CA GLU A 59 -6.22 11.94 -8.62
C GLU A 59 -5.51 12.02 -9.97
N GLU A 60 -5.06 10.90 -10.50
CA GLU A 60 -4.42 10.87 -11.81
C GLU A 60 -5.37 11.30 -12.91
N LYS A 61 -6.64 10.96 -12.79
CA LYS A 61 -7.63 11.32 -13.81
C LYS A 61 -7.95 12.81 -13.83
N LYS A 62 -7.68 13.51 -12.75
CA LYS A 62 -7.99 14.93 -12.63
C LYS A 62 -6.89 15.84 -13.15
N GLN A 63 -5.78 15.28 -13.55
CA GLN A 63 -4.64 16.04 -14.05
C GLN A 63 -4.60 16.11 -15.56
#